data_a9e3efbed6abfd4145d6d5c09047a351
#
_entry.id   a9e3efbed6abfd4145d6d5c09047a351
#
_cell.length_a   1.000
_cell.length_b   1.000
_cell.length_c   1.000
_cell.angle_alpha   90.00
_cell.angle_beta   90.00
_cell.angle_gamma   90.00
#
_symmetry.space_group_name_H-M   'P 1'
#
loop_
_entity.id
_entity.type
_entity.pdbx_description
1 polymer ?
#
loop_
_entity_poly.entity_id
_entity_poly.type
_entity_poly.pdbx_seq_one_letter_code
_entity_poly.pdbx_strand_id
1 'polypeptide(L)'
;MNKGKKKVEAQVFFQQEIAPGIFDMWLTTDLAKTANAGQFIGVYPADKSKLLPRPISICEVDKDNNRLRIVYRVAGGGTEEFSSYKAGKRVQILGILGNGFPIREGEGK
;
A
#
# COMPACT_ATOMS: atom_id res chain seq x y z
N MET A 1 21.25 3.98 -3.99
CA MET A 1 20.32 5.04 -3.69
C MET A 1 19.06 4.93 -4.51
N ASN A 2 17.94 5.04 -3.87
CA ASN A 2 16.69 4.82 -4.56
C ASN A 2 16.00 6.11 -4.87
N LYS A 3 16.43 6.72 -5.94
CA LYS A 3 15.79 7.94 -6.38
C LYS A 3 14.37 7.63 -6.73
N GLY A 4 13.44 8.38 -6.30
CA GLY A 4 12.05 8.16 -6.59
C GLY A 4 11.35 7.19 -5.66
N LYS A 5 12.09 6.56 -4.78
CA LYS A 5 11.48 5.67 -3.80
C LYS A 5 11.64 6.30 -2.44
N LYS A 6 10.63 7.01 -2.03
CA LYS A 6 10.66 7.73 -0.79
C LYS A 6 9.74 7.13 0.22
N LYS A 7 10.15 7.17 1.47
CA LYS A 7 9.30 6.82 2.58
C LYS A 7 8.48 8.06 2.91
N VAL A 8 7.18 7.96 2.77
CA VAL A 8 6.28 9.07 3.01
C VAL A 8 5.18 8.65 3.96
N GLU A 9 4.52 9.63 4.54
CA GLU A 9 3.42 9.34 5.43
C GLU A 9 2.11 9.32 4.65
N ALA A 10 1.25 8.38 5.01
CA ALA A 10 -0.10 8.31 4.48
C ALA A 10 -1.04 8.20 5.66
N GLN A 11 -2.31 8.38 5.43
CA GLN A 11 -3.31 8.26 6.48
C GLN A 11 -4.43 7.36 6.00
N VAL A 12 -4.84 6.44 6.85
CA VAL A 12 -5.95 5.57 6.51
C VAL A 12 -7.21 6.43 6.42
N PHE A 13 -7.83 6.42 5.26
CA PHE A 13 -9.09 7.12 5.08
C PHE A 13 -10.24 6.21 5.45
N PHE A 14 -10.13 4.93 5.09
CA PHE A 14 -11.22 4.00 5.31
C PHE A 14 -10.69 2.59 5.12
N GLN A 15 -11.19 1.66 5.89
CA GLN A 15 -10.82 0.26 5.73
C GLN A 15 -12.00 -0.61 6.11
N GLN A 16 -12.20 -1.68 5.36
CA GLN A 16 -13.25 -2.65 5.68
C GLN A 16 -12.78 -4.04 5.28
N GLU A 17 -13.30 -5.02 5.99
CA GLU A 17 -13.07 -6.41 5.62
C GLU A 17 -14.13 -6.80 4.58
N ILE A 18 -13.68 -7.20 3.39
CA ILE A 18 -14.62 -7.49 2.30
C ILE A 18 -14.83 -8.98 2.10
N ALA A 19 -14.01 -9.80 2.74
CA ALA A 19 -14.17 -11.25 2.76
C ALA A 19 -13.34 -11.73 3.94
N PRO A 20 -13.52 -12.94 4.43
CA PRO A 20 -12.72 -13.40 5.59
C PRO A 20 -11.23 -13.23 5.33
N GLY A 21 -10.59 -12.42 6.13
CA GLY A 21 -9.16 -12.17 6.03
C GLY A 21 -8.72 -11.27 4.88
N ILE A 22 -9.65 -10.72 4.10
CA ILE A 22 -9.33 -9.84 2.97
C ILE A 22 -9.84 -8.45 3.30
N PHE A 23 -8.93 -7.48 3.25
CA PHE A 23 -9.24 -6.10 3.62
C PHE A 23 -9.06 -5.15 2.46
N ASP A 24 -9.94 -4.16 2.41
CA ASP A 24 -9.92 -3.08 1.43
C ASP A 24 -9.60 -1.81 2.20
N MET A 25 -8.46 -1.20 1.91
CA MET A 25 -8.00 -0.02 2.63
C MET A 25 -7.75 1.12 1.65
N TRP A 26 -8.31 2.28 1.95
CA TRP A 26 -8.04 3.51 1.21
C TRP A 26 -7.09 4.36 2.04
N LEU A 27 -6.02 4.80 1.40
CA LEU A 27 -5.00 5.66 2.02
C LEU A 27 -4.99 7.02 1.36
N THR A 28 -4.97 8.07 2.16
CA THR A 28 -4.79 9.42 1.66
C THR A 28 -3.28 9.69 1.61
N THR A 29 -2.76 9.98 0.43
CA THR A 29 -1.35 10.22 0.24
C THR A 29 -1.09 10.92 -1.08
N ASP A 30 -0.09 11.78 -1.10
CA ASP A 30 0.30 12.48 -2.33
C ASP A 30 0.87 11.55 -3.38
N LEU A 31 1.26 10.34 -3.01
CA LEU A 31 1.71 9.38 -4.02
C LEU A 31 0.62 9.08 -5.03
N ALA A 32 -0.64 9.31 -4.68
CA ALA A 32 -1.73 9.08 -5.60
C ALA A 32 -1.62 9.92 -6.87
N LYS A 33 -0.91 11.05 -6.79
CA LYS A 33 -0.77 11.93 -7.95
C LYS A 33 -0.02 11.27 -9.08
N THR A 34 0.90 10.38 -8.78
CA THR A 34 1.74 9.74 -9.79
C THR A 34 1.54 8.23 -9.86
N ALA A 35 0.73 7.67 -8.99
CA ALA A 35 0.54 6.22 -8.93
C ALA A 35 -0.46 5.76 -9.98
N ASN A 36 -0.35 4.48 -10.34
CA ASN A 36 -1.30 3.83 -11.23
C ASN A 36 -1.65 2.46 -10.67
N ALA A 37 -2.86 2.01 -10.98
CA ALA A 37 -3.28 0.67 -10.59
C ALA A 37 -2.30 -0.35 -11.17
N GLY A 38 -2.02 -1.38 -10.41
CA GLY A 38 -1.06 -2.40 -10.82
C GLY A 38 0.34 -2.17 -10.29
N GLN A 39 0.65 -0.95 -9.89
CA GLN A 39 1.92 -0.70 -9.23
C GLN A 39 1.85 -1.15 -7.77
N PHE A 40 2.98 -1.10 -7.08
CA PHE A 40 3.08 -1.55 -5.70
C PHE A 40 3.52 -0.42 -4.79
N ILE A 41 3.14 -0.50 -3.55
CA ILE A 41 3.74 0.31 -2.48
C ILE A 41 4.22 -0.64 -1.39
N GLY A 42 5.18 -0.21 -0.60
CA GLY A 42 5.56 -0.92 0.60
C GLY A 42 4.85 -0.26 1.78
N VAL A 43 4.22 -1.04 2.63
CA VAL A 43 3.54 -0.51 3.80
C VAL A 43 4.32 -0.96 5.03
N TYR A 44 4.76 0.00 5.83
CA TYR A 44 5.56 -0.30 7.01
C TYR A 44 4.65 -0.54 8.21
N PRO A 45 4.83 -1.65 8.90
CA PRO A 45 4.15 -1.83 10.19
C PRO A 45 4.62 -0.77 11.18
N ALA A 46 3.76 -0.38 12.08
CA ALA A 46 4.14 0.55 13.15
C ALA A 46 5.01 -0.14 14.18
N ASP A 47 4.89 -1.44 14.31
CA ASP A 47 5.68 -2.22 15.26
C ASP A 47 7.14 -2.20 14.83
N LYS A 48 7.99 -1.62 15.63
CA LYS A 48 9.40 -1.43 15.30
C LYS A 48 10.18 -2.73 15.24
N SER A 49 9.65 -3.82 15.74
CA SER A 49 10.29 -5.10 15.60
C SER A 49 10.12 -5.67 14.19
N LYS A 50 9.25 -5.06 13.39
CA LYS A 50 9.02 -5.48 12.01
C LYS A 50 9.56 -4.40 11.10
N LEU A 51 10.79 -4.59 10.64
CA LEU A 51 11.52 -3.52 9.95
C LEU A 51 11.24 -3.42 8.46
N LEU A 52 10.77 -4.48 7.83
CA LEU A 52 10.60 -4.49 6.39
C LEU A 52 9.18 -4.10 6.00
N PRO A 53 9.03 -3.29 4.95
CA PRO A 53 7.69 -2.99 4.46
C PRO A 53 7.06 -4.20 3.79
N ARG A 54 5.74 -4.25 3.81
CA ARG A 54 5.00 -5.29 3.10
C ARG A 54 4.61 -4.75 1.74
N PRO A 55 5.02 -5.41 0.66
CA PRO A 55 4.64 -4.93 -0.69
C PRO A 55 3.19 -5.28 -0.97
N ILE A 56 2.44 -4.29 -1.37
CA ILE A 56 1.01 -4.48 -1.64
C ILE A 56 0.67 -3.76 -2.94
N SER A 57 -0.09 -4.41 -3.79
CA SER A 57 -0.49 -3.84 -5.08
C SER A 57 -1.53 -2.75 -4.90
N ILE A 58 -1.41 -1.72 -5.70
CA ILE A 58 -2.40 -0.67 -5.76
C ILE A 58 -3.55 -1.17 -6.64
N CYS A 59 -4.74 -1.20 -6.07
CA CYS A 59 -5.92 -1.69 -6.75
C CYS A 59 -6.60 -0.58 -7.55
N GLU A 60 -6.59 0.62 -7.00
CA GLU A 60 -7.30 1.74 -7.60
C GLU A 60 -6.66 3.05 -7.14
N VAL A 61 -6.75 4.08 -7.95
CA VAL A 61 -6.19 5.39 -7.63
C VAL A 61 -7.26 6.44 -7.84
N ASP A 62 -7.46 7.29 -6.85
CA ASP A 62 -8.35 8.44 -6.95
C ASP A 62 -7.46 9.67 -6.86
N LYS A 63 -7.05 10.19 -8.02
CA LYS A 63 -6.12 11.30 -8.07
C LYS A 63 -6.75 12.60 -7.59
N ASP A 64 -8.04 12.75 -7.78
CA ASP A 64 -8.72 13.98 -7.39
C ASP A 64 -8.75 14.17 -5.88
N ASN A 65 -8.78 13.09 -5.15
CA ASN A 65 -8.84 13.13 -3.69
C ASN A 65 -7.56 12.66 -3.03
N ASN A 66 -6.51 12.43 -3.80
CA ASN A 66 -5.22 11.97 -3.28
C ASN A 66 -5.34 10.66 -2.50
N ARG A 67 -6.01 9.68 -3.08
CA ARG A 67 -6.21 8.40 -2.39
C ARG A 67 -5.77 7.24 -3.23
N LEU A 68 -5.24 6.22 -2.54
CA LEU A 68 -4.90 4.93 -3.12
C LEU A 68 -5.74 3.87 -2.45
N ARG A 69 -6.20 2.91 -3.24
CA ARG A 69 -6.91 1.75 -2.71
C ARG A 69 -6.02 0.54 -2.82
N ILE A 70 -5.82 -0.14 -1.70
CA ILE A 70 -5.09 -1.40 -1.66
C ILE A 70 -5.99 -2.46 -1.09
N VAL A 71 -5.83 -3.68 -1.60
CA VAL A 71 -6.56 -4.83 -1.09
C VAL A 71 -5.50 -5.85 -0.69
N TYR A 72 -5.60 -6.38 0.51
CA TYR A 72 -4.57 -7.30 0.99
C TYR A 72 -5.20 -8.40 1.81
N ARG A 73 -4.47 -9.52 1.90
CA ARG A 73 -4.87 -10.65 2.70
C ARG A 73 -4.08 -10.66 3.98
N VAL A 74 -4.74 -10.93 5.09
CA VAL A 74 -4.05 -11.10 6.36
C VAL A 74 -3.29 -12.42 6.30
N ALA A 75 -1.97 -12.35 6.41
CA ALA A 75 -1.13 -13.52 6.22
C ALA A 75 0.16 -13.42 7.02
N GLY A 76 0.13 -12.80 8.17
CA GLY A 76 1.32 -12.70 9.01
C GLY A 76 1.32 -11.43 9.80
N GLY A 77 2.35 -11.24 10.60
CA GLY A 77 2.37 -10.17 11.59
C GLY A 77 2.10 -8.79 11.05
N GLY A 78 2.73 -8.43 9.93
CA GLY A 78 2.55 -7.09 9.41
C GLY A 78 1.14 -6.82 8.93
N THR A 79 0.58 -7.75 8.15
CA THR A 79 -0.77 -7.57 7.62
C THR A 79 -1.82 -7.71 8.71
N GLU A 80 -1.53 -8.54 9.72
CA GLU A 80 -2.39 -8.63 10.89
C GLU A 80 -2.49 -7.28 11.59
N GLU A 81 -1.37 -6.62 11.74
CA GLU A 81 -1.35 -5.30 12.35
C GLU A 81 -2.17 -4.32 11.52
N PHE A 82 -2.00 -4.32 10.20
CA PHE A 82 -2.73 -3.41 9.32
C PHE A 82 -4.24 -3.57 9.47
N SER A 83 -4.70 -4.79 9.70
CA SER A 83 -6.13 -5.05 9.78
C SER A 83 -6.78 -4.41 11.00
N SER A 84 -5.97 -3.96 11.97
CA SER A 84 -6.48 -3.28 13.15
C SER A 84 -6.56 -1.76 12.97
N TYR A 85 -6.08 -1.24 11.86
CA TYR A 85 -6.02 0.21 11.66
C TYR A 85 -7.40 0.76 11.35
N LYS A 86 -7.65 1.95 11.85
CA LYS A 86 -8.92 2.64 11.63
C LYS A 86 -8.67 3.95 10.93
N ALA A 87 -9.73 4.56 10.44
CA ALA A 87 -9.63 5.86 9.78
C ALA A 87 -8.86 6.83 10.68
N GLY A 88 -7.94 7.55 10.08
CA GLY A 88 -7.10 8.50 10.80
C GLY A 88 -5.74 7.97 11.19
N LYS A 89 -5.54 6.66 11.17
CA LYS A 89 -4.24 6.08 11.52
C LYS A 89 -3.19 6.51 10.51
N ARG A 90 -2.05 6.98 10.97
CA ARG A 90 -0.95 7.35 10.09
C ARG A 90 -0.07 6.14 9.84
N VAL A 91 0.36 6.01 8.61
CA VAL A 91 1.10 4.86 8.14
C VAL A 91 2.27 5.35 7.30
N GLN A 92 3.43 4.73 7.46
CA GLN A 92 4.58 5.03 6.62
C GLN A 92 4.51 4.13 5.40
N ILE A 93 4.66 4.69 4.22
CA ILE A 93 4.68 3.89 2.99
C ILE A 93 5.90 4.24 2.17
N LEU A 94 6.32 3.28 1.38
CA LEU A 94 7.45 3.45 0.47
C LEU A 94 6.91 3.30 -0.93
N GLY A 95 7.15 4.21 -1.75
CA GLY A 95 6.68 4.00 -3.09
C GLY A 95 7.09 5.05 -4.00
N ILE A 96 6.79 4.89 -5.24
CA ILE A 96 6.04 3.76 -5.79
C ILE A 96 7.03 2.72 -6.25
N LEU A 97 6.70 1.44 -5.99
CA LEU A 97 7.59 0.34 -6.34
C LEU A 97 7.10 -0.31 -7.63
N GLY A 98 8.01 -0.70 -8.46
CA GLY A 98 7.67 -1.37 -9.69
C GLY A 98 6.94 -0.46 -10.65
N ASN A 99 6.79 -0.94 -11.85
CA ASN A 99 6.16 -0.17 -12.89
C ASN A 99 4.93 -0.88 -13.38
N GLY A 100 4.12 -1.32 -12.49
CA GLY A 100 3.04 -2.18 -12.84
C GLY A 100 3.63 -3.55 -12.99
N PHE A 101 3.59 -4.12 -14.13
CA PHE A 101 4.20 -5.36 -14.31
C PHE A 101 5.04 -5.30 -15.44
N PRO A 102 6.00 -5.53 -15.39
CA PRO A 102 6.82 -5.53 -16.54
C PRO A 102 6.86 -6.85 -17.21
N ILE A 103 6.58 -7.07 -16.83
CA ILE A 103 6.74 -7.74 -16.98
C ILE A 103 7.00 -8.23 -17.71
N ARG A 104 7.21 -8.13 -17.97
CA ARG A 104 7.28 -8.31 -18.48
C ARG A 104 7.41 -8.95 -19.05
N GLU A 105 7.39 -8.87 -19.35
CA GLU A 105 7.30 -9.32 -19.64
C GLU A 105 7.63 -10.14 -19.64
N GLY A 106 7.89 -10.35 -19.85
CA GLY A 106 7.92 -10.96 -19.72
C GLY A 106 8.36 -11.58 -19.20
N GLU A 107 8.55 -11.44 -18.86
CA GLU A 107 8.64 -11.79 -18.22
C GLU A 107 8.38 -12.43 -17.66
N GLY A 108 8.18 -12.42 -17.72
CA GLY A 108 7.65 -12.67 -17.19
C GLY A 108 7.61 -13.44 -16.83
N LYS A 109 7.63 -13.61 -16.93
CA LYS A 109 7.26 -13.97 -16.61
C LYS A 109 6.88 -14.33 -16.30
#